data_dbf575009969a76a44174dfe7ffd4cb0
#
_entry.id   dbf575009969a76a44174dfe7ffd4cb0
#
_cell.length_a   1.000
_cell.length_b   1.000
_cell.length_c   1.000
_cell.angle_alpha   90.00
_cell.angle_beta   90.00
_cell.angle_gamma   90.00
#
_symmetry.space_group_name_H-M   'P 1'
#
loop_
_entity.id
_entity.type
_entity.pdbx_description
1 polymer ?
#
loop_
_entity_poly.entity_id
_entity_poly.type
_entity_poly.pdbx_seq_one_letter_code
_entity_poly.pdbx_strand_id
1 'polypeptide(L)'
;MRPVKLSAAATVDLTKEYFEKNDILLIPTIVVIDDKEYWDDYENITPRFLYDTMKEGKLPTTSSNPIMSYYEHWKKYVDEGYDIVHMDLSSGLSGTYNNAVMAAKMIEDEVGEKRVYVPDTLAASCGEALILDAANDLKNEGKSASEIHYWIVENRLRANHWFTLSDFSHLFRGGRVSRTKMILGSALNIYPIMRMDVEGKLVQKKNTRGSKKAFKTLVDIMEQRADGGKDYNKKVFITHSDYLEGAEEVEKLIKKKFKNAESIEIHDLHQIGVHTGPGTVSIFFWGEERID
;
A
#
# COMPACT_ATOMS: atom_id res chain seq x y z
N MET A 1 11.66 27.94 -7.31
CA MET A 1 11.35 26.58 -6.86
C MET A 1 11.21 25.72 -8.11
N ARG A 2 11.76 24.51 -8.11
CA ARG A 2 11.61 23.58 -9.27
C ARG A 2 10.22 22.95 -9.22
N PRO A 3 9.67 22.58 -10.40
CA PRO A 3 8.44 21.80 -10.42
C PRO A 3 8.65 20.43 -9.80
N VAL A 4 7.62 19.91 -9.15
CA VAL A 4 7.66 18.60 -8.48
C VAL A 4 6.92 17.56 -9.31
N LYS A 5 7.56 16.41 -9.54
CA LYS A 5 6.94 15.20 -10.09
C LYS A 5 6.78 14.17 -8.99
N LEU A 6 5.55 13.75 -8.72
CA LEU A 6 5.32 12.61 -7.84
C LEU A 6 5.54 11.31 -8.59
N SER A 7 6.02 10.32 -7.88
CA SER A 7 6.27 8.97 -8.38
C SER A 7 5.83 7.96 -7.32
N ALA A 8 5.19 6.88 -7.72
CA ALA A 8 4.82 5.82 -6.81
C ALA A 8 4.91 4.44 -7.48
N ALA A 9 5.23 3.43 -6.69
CA ALA A 9 5.22 2.05 -7.14
C ALA A 9 3.79 1.53 -7.32
N ALA A 10 3.60 0.52 -8.16
CA ALA A 10 2.29 -0.13 -8.36
C ALA A 10 1.72 -0.76 -7.07
N THR A 11 2.53 -0.86 -6.01
CA THR A 11 2.13 -1.34 -4.68
C THR A 11 1.11 -0.49 -3.95
N VAL A 12 0.78 0.71 -4.47
CA VAL A 12 -0.28 1.57 -3.90
C VAL A 12 -1.69 1.04 -4.17
N ASP A 13 -1.86 0.08 -5.09
CA ASP A 13 -3.14 -0.54 -5.47
C ASP A 13 -4.24 0.49 -5.86
N LEU A 14 -3.83 1.56 -6.54
CA LEU A 14 -4.74 2.52 -7.19
C LEU A 14 -4.98 2.13 -8.65
N THR A 15 -5.79 2.89 -9.37
CA THR A 15 -6.03 2.65 -10.80
C THR A 15 -5.04 3.41 -11.67
N LYS A 16 -4.84 2.93 -12.91
CA LYS A 16 -4.01 3.64 -13.91
C LYS A 16 -4.54 5.05 -14.16
N GLU A 17 -5.86 5.20 -14.22
CA GLU A 17 -6.53 6.49 -14.41
C GLU A 17 -6.19 7.49 -13.30
N TYR A 18 -6.00 7.01 -12.05
CA TYR A 18 -5.57 7.89 -10.96
C TYR A 18 -4.19 8.49 -11.23
N PHE A 19 -3.23 7.68 -11.69
CA PHE A 19 -1.88 8.13 -12.04
C PHE A 19 -1.90 9.13 -13.20
N GLU A 20 -2.64 8.82 -14.26
CA GLU A 20 -2.75 9.68 -15.44
C GLU A 20 -3.40 11.02 -15.11
N LYS A 21 -4.54 11.00 -14.40
CA LYS A 21 -5.29 12.20 -14.01
C LYS A 21 -4.48 13.16 -13.14
N ASN A 22 -3.63 12.64 -12.27
CA ASN A 22 -2.87 13.43 -11.30
C ASN A 22 -1.43 13.70 -11.76
N ASP A 23 -1.07 13.29 -12.97
CA ASP A 23 0.29 13.42 -13.51
C ASP A 23 1.35 12.84 -12.56
N ILE A 24 1.10 11.60 -12.07
CA ILE A 24 1.99 10.85 -11.18
C ILE A 24 2.69 9.78 -12.01
N LEU A 25 4.00 9.63 -11.80
CA LEU A 25 4.79 8.61 -12.48
C LEU A 25 4.57 7.25 -11.81
N LEU A 26 4.00 6.30 -12.54
CA LEU A 26 3.87 4.91 -12.12
C LEU A 26 5.21 4.19 -12.30
N ILE A 27 5.71 3.56 -11.25
CA ILE A 27 6.83 2.62 -11.31
C ILE A 27 6.27 1.20 -11.26
N PRO A 28 6.35 0.44 -12.36
CA PRO A 28 5.90 -0.94 -12.39
C PRO A 28 6.68 -1.81 -11.39
N THR A 29 6.04 -2.85 -10.88
CA THR A 29 6.66 -3.82 -9.96
C THR A 29 6.76 -5.20 -10.61
N ILE A 30 7.49 -6.14 -10.00
CA ILE A 30 7.78 -7.43 -10.62
C ILE A 30 7.05 -8.55 -9.88
N VAL A 31 6.21 -9.29 -10.61
CA VAL A 31 5.62 -10.57 -10.18
C VAL A 31 6.30 -11.70 -10.95
N VAL A 32 6.65 -12.78 -10.25
CA VAL A 32 7.29 -13.96 -10.84
C VAL A 32 6.33 -15.14 -10.76
N ILE A 33 6.03 -15.75 -11.91
CA ILE A 33 5.15 -16.91 -12.05
C ILE A 33 5.90 -17.96 -12.87
N ASP A 34 6.11 -19.15 -12.32
CA ASP A 34 6.83 -20.25 -12.99
C ASP A 34 8.20 -19.79 -13.56
N ASP A 35 8.99 -19.10 -12.72
CA ASP A 35 10.33 -18.54 -13.03
C ASP A 35 10.34 -17.48 -14.14
N LYS A 36 9.18 -16.99 -14.56
CA LYS A 36 9.05 -15.91 -15.53
C LYS A 36 8.63 -14.62 -14.86
N GLU A 37 9.34 -13.53 -15.14
CA GLU A 37 9.05 -12.19 -14.65
C GLU A 37 7.95 -11.52 -15.50
N TYR A 38 7.04 -10.83 -14.80
CA TYR A 38 5.97 -10.01 -15.36
C TYR A 38 5.98 -8.67 -14.66
N TRP A 39 5.90 -7.59 -15.44
CA TRP A 39 5.78 -6.25 -14.91
C TRP A 39 4.33 -5.92 -14.59
N ASP A 40 4.06 -5.60 -13.34
CA ASP A 40 2.76 -5.09 -12.88
C ASP A 40 2.73 -3.58 -13.09
N ASP A 41 2.25 -3.19 -14.25
CA ASP A 41 2.05 -1.82 -14.73
C ASP A 41 0.55 -1.49 -14.90
N TYR A 42 -0.31 -2.30 -14.28
CA TYR A 42 -1.77 -2.28 -14.40
C TYR A 42 -2.33 -2.66 -15.79
N GLU A 43 -1.49 -3.06 -16.73
CA GLU A 43 -1.87 -3.53 -18.08
C GLU A 43 -1.44 -4.98 -18.31
N ASN A 44 -0.16 -5.29 -18.10
CA ASN A 44 0.41 -6.61 -18.36
C ASN A 44 -0.01 -7.66 -17.34
N ILE A 45 -0.24 -7.24 -16.09
CA ILE A 45 -0.83 -8.08 -15.04
C ILE A 45 -2.09 -7.38 -14.51
N THR A 46 -3.20 -8.12 -14.54
CA THR A 46 -4.43 -7.72 -13.88
C THR A 46 -4.65 -8.54 -12.61
N PRO A 47 -5.35 -8.01 -11.60
CA PRO A 47 -5.73 -8.79 -10.42
C PRO A 47 -6.41 -10.11 -10.78
N ARG A 48 -7.31 -10.10 -11.76
CA ARG A 48 -7.98 -11.30 -12.23
C ARG A 48 -7.00 -12.36 -12.74
N PHE A 49 -6.06 -11.99 -13.62
CA PHE A 49 -5.04 -12.91 -14.12
C PHE A 49 -4.23 -13.50 -12.97
N LEU A 50 -3.82 -12.67 -12.01
CA LEU A 50 -3.05 -13.10 -10.86
C LEU A 50 -3.81 -14.12 -10.00
N TYR A 51 -5.07 -13.84 -9.66
CA TYR A 51 -5.86 -14.73 -8.81
C TYR A 51 -6.32 -15.99 -9.53
N ASP A 52 -6.62 -15.94 -10.82
CA ASP A 52 -6.92 -17.15 -11.62
C ASP A 52 -5.69 -18.06 -11.68
N THR A 53 -4.49 -17.51 -11.87
CA THR A 53 -3.21 -18.24 -11.78
C THR A 53 -3.03 -18.92 -10.41
N MET A 54 -3.38 -18.24 -9.33
CA MET A 54 -3.30 -18.83 -7.97
C MET A 54 -4.35 -19.93 -7.76
N LYS A 55 -5.56 -19.81 -8.32
CA LYS A 55 -6.60 -20.86 -8.30
C LYS A 55 -6.20 -22.10 -9.07
N GLU A 56 -5.38 -21.96 -10.12
CA GLU A 56 -4.77 -23.09 -10.85
C GLU A 56 -3.69 -23.83 -10.03
N GLY A 57 -3.40 -23.37 -8.82
CA GLY A 57 -2.42 -23.97 -7.91
C GLY A 57 -0.99 -23.46 -8.10
N LYS A 58 -0.76 -22.48 -8.98
CA LYS A 58 0.54 -21.83 -9.11
C LYS A 58 0.80 -20.94 -7.89
N LEU A 59 2.06 -20.70 -7.65
CA LEU A 59 2.53 -19.97 -6.46
C LEU A 59 3.35 -18.74 -6.87
N PRO A 60 2.71 -17.64 -7.32
CA PRO A 60 3.41 -16.43 -7.67
C PRO A 60 4.29 -15.95 -6.50
N THR A 61 5.38 -15.31 -6.84
CA THR A 61 6.28 -14.59 -5.92
C THR A 61 6.52 -13.18 -6.44
N THR A 62 7.22 -12.36 -5.69
CA THR A 62 7.58 -11.00 -6.11
C THR A 62 9.07 -10.79 -6.04
N SER A 63 9.59 -9.94 -6.91
CA SER A 63 10.98 -9.52 -6.92
C SER A 63 11.07 -8.02 -6.62
N SER A 64 12.15 -7.60 -5.96
CA SER A 64 12.44 -6.17 -5.78
C SER A 64 12.84 -5.53 -7.10
N ASN A 65 12.35 -4.33 -7.38
CA ASN A 65 12.73 -3.59 -8.57
C ASN A 65 14.25 -3.35 -8.60
N PRO A 66 14.91 -3.54 -9.74
CA PRO A 66 16.31 -3.19 -9.90
C PRO A 66 16.55 -1.69 -9.70
N ILE A 67 17.73 -1.32 -9.17
CA ILE A 67 18.12 0.09 -8.96
C ILE A 67 18.01 0.88 -10.26
N MET A 68 18.48 0.31 -11.37
CA MET A 68 18.46 0.97 -12.68
C MET A 68 17.04 1.26 -13.19
N SER A 69 16.05 0.45 -12.82
CA SER A 69 14.65 0.74 -13.17
C SER A 69 14.19 2.09 -12.61
N TYR A 70 14.50 2.38 -11.34
CA TYR A 70 14.19 3.68 -10.73
C TYR A 70 15.00 4.80 -11.39
N TYR A 71 16.32 4.61 -11.56
CA TYR A 71 17.20 5.60 -12.15
C TYR A 71 16.71 6.05 -13.53
N GLU A 72 16.42 5.11 -14.43
CA GLU A 72 15.97 5.38 -15.78
C GLU A 72 14.62 6.11 -15.82
N HIS A 73 13.68 5.74 -14.95
CA HIS A 73 12.39 6.41 -14.86
C HIS A 73 12.50 7.85 -14.38
N TRP A 74 13.40 8.15 -13.44
CA TRP A 74 13.48 9.49 -12.84
C TRP A 74 14.44 10.41 -13.58
N LYS A 75 15.56 9.90 -14.12
CA LYS A 75 16.63 10.70 -14.70
C LYS A 75 16.12 11.64 -15.78
N LYS A 76 15.25 11.19 -16.66
CA LYS A 76 14.64 12.02 -17.70
C LYS A 76 13.93 13.26 -17.15
N TYR A 77 13.17 13.12 -16.06
CA TYR A 77 12.47 14.25 -15.43
C TYR A 77 13.42 15.17 -14.68
N VAL A 78 14.45 14.61 -14.04
CA VAL A 78 15.49 15.40 -13.41
C VAL A 78 16.23 16.25 -14.45
N ASP A 79 16.53 15.71 -15.64
CA ASP A 79 17.15 16.43 -16.75
C ASP A 79 16.23 17.53 -17.33
N GLU A 80 14.93 17.33 -17.28
CA GLU A 80 13.92 18.33 -17.63
C GLU A 80 13.72 19.40 -16.54
N GLY A 81 14.41 19.30 -15.40
CA GLY A 81 14.40 20.30 -14.32
C GLY A 81 13.45 20.02 -13.17
N TYR A 82 12.79 18.86 -13.10
CA TYR A 82 11.92 18.46 -12.00
C TYR A 82 12.70 17.99 -10.79
N ASP A 83 12.13 18.19 -9.60
CA ASP A 83 12.44 17.41 -8.41
C ASP A 83 11.42 16.27 -8.27
N ILE A 84 11.86 15.11 -7.81
CA ILE A 84 11.02 13.91 -7.68
C ILE A 84 10.74 13.63 -6.21
N VAL A 85 9.49 13.28 -5.86
CA VAL A 85 9.16 12.64 -4.59
C VAL A 85 8.56 11.27 -4.91
N HIS A 86 9.27 10.22 -4.50
CA HIS A 86 8.88 8.83 -4.76
C HIS A 86 8.39 8.14 -3.50
N MET A 87 7.27 7.46 -3.62
CA MET A 87 6.72 6.57 -2.58
C MET A 87 6.79 5.13 -3.03
N ASP A 88 7.25 4.28 -2.14
CA ASP A 88 7.37 2.84 -2.34
C ASP A 88 6.91 2.09 -1.09
N LEU A 89 6.75 0.79 -1.23
CA LEU A 89 6.42 -0.13 -0.16
C LEU A 89 7.37 0.04 1.03
N SER A 90 6.82 -0.05 2.25
CA SER A 90 7.55 0.01 3.51
C SER A 90 8.88 -0.75 3.47
N SER A 91 9.94 -0.12 3.98
CA SER A 91 11.25 -0.76 4.19
C SER A 91 11.18 -1.99 5.11
N GLY A 92 10.15 -2.08 5.95
CA GLY A 92 9.88 -3.23 6.83
C GLY A 92 9.32 -4.45 6.10
N LEU A 93 8.90 -4.32 4.83
CA LEU A 93 8.28 -5.38 4.03
C LEU A 93 9.10 -5.78 2.80
N SER A 94 9.88 -4.87 2.23
CA SER A 94 10.59 -5.10 0.97
C SER A 94 11.92 -4.35 0.91
N GLY A 95 12.86 -4.87 0.12
CA GLY A 95 14.10 -4.18 -0.22
C GLY A 95 13.95 -3.09 -1.30
N THR A 96 12.77 -2.93 -1.91
CA THR A 96 12.51 -1.95 -2.98
C THR A 96 12.83 -0.52 -2.55
N TYR A 97 12.43 -0.14 -1.34
CA TYR A 97 12.78 1.15 -0.76
C TYR A 97 14.30 1.43 -0.79
N ASN A 98 15.12 0.47 -0.37
CA ASN A 98 16.58 0.64 -0.38
C ASN A 98 17.13 0.81 -1.82
N ASN A 99 16.60 0.05 -2.78
CA ASN A 99 16.98 0.17 -4.19
C ASN A 99 16.59 1.55 -4.76
N ALA A 100 15.42 2.06 -4.39
CA ALA A 100 14.96 3.41 -4.76
C ALA A 100 15.89 4.49 -4.15
N VAL A 101 16.27 4.36 -2.88
CA VAL A 101 17.23 5.27 -2.22
C VAL A 101 18.59 5.24 -2.91
N MET A 102 19.07 4.06 -3.33
CA MET A 102 20.35 3.94 -4.05
C MET A 102 20.26 4.61 -5.44
N ALA A 103 19.19 4.45 -6.17
CA ALA A 103 18.96 5.13 -7.44
C ALA A 103 18.92 6.66 -7.28
N ALA A 104 18.23 7.15 -6.24
CA ALA A 104 18.20 8.58 -5.91
C ALA A 104 19.61 9.13 -5.62
N LYS A 105 20.44 8.35 -4.90
CA LYS A 105 21.83 8.71 -4.61
C LYS A 105 22.70 8.74 -5.87
N MET A 106 22.52 7.79 -6.80
CA MET A 106 23.23 7.82 -8.09
C MET A 106 22.92 9.10 -8.88
N ILE A 107 21.65 9.53 -8.92
CA ILE A 107 21.25 10.77 -9.57
C ILE A 107 21.89 11.97 -8.85
N GLU A 108 21.84 12.01 -7.50
CA GLU A 108 22.46 13.08 -6.70
C GLU A 108 23.95 13.21 -6.97
N ASP A 109 24.70 12.09 -7.02
CA ASP A 109 26.14 12.08 -7.29
C ASP A 109 26.47 12.56 -8.71
N GLU A 110 25.61 12.28 -9.68
CA GLU A 110 25.79 12.73 -11.09
C GLU A 110 25.50 14.23 -11.25
N VAL A 111 24.39 14.73 -10.66
CA VAL A 111 23.96 16.13 -10.88
C VAL A 111 24.52 17.10 -9.82
N GLY A 112 25.16 16.58 -8.77
CA GLY A 112 25.80 17.37 -7.71
C GLY A 112 24.84 17.98 -6.66
N GLU A 113 23.56 17.63 -6.70
CA GLU A 113 22.55 18.10 -5.75
C GLU A 113 21.40 17.09 -5.59
N LYS A 114 20.70 17.13 -4.45
CA LYS A 114 19.55 16.27 -4.19
C LYS A 114 18.35 16.71 -5.02
N ARG A 115 17.91 15.82 -5.93
CA ARG A 115 16.79 16.03 -6.84
C ARG A 115 15.68 15.00 -6.64
N VAL A 116 15.99 13.85 -6.02
CA VAL A 116 15.05 12.78 -5.77
C VAL A 116 14.92 12.54 -4.27
N TYR A 117 13.70 12.59 -3.77
CA TYR A 117 13.33 12.41 -2.38
C TYR A 117 12.54 11.11 -2.24
N VAL A 118 13.05 10.19 -1.43
CA VAL A 118 12.44 8.88 -1.18
C VAL A 118 12.12 8.75 0.31
N PRO A 119 10.95 9.26 0.77
CA PRO A 119 10.53 9.01 2.15
C PRO A 119 10.17 7.54 2.33
N ASP A 120 10.62 6.92 3.43
CA ASP A 120 10.08 5.62 3.83
C ASP A 120 8.65 5.82 4.32
N THR A 121 7.68 5.35 3.57
CA THR A 121 6.26 5.53 3.90
C THR A 121 5.83 4.71 5.10
N LEU A 122 6.57 3.64 5.44
CA LEU A 122 6.17 2.60 6.40
C LEU A 122 4.73 2.11 6.14
N ALA A 123 4.32 2.10 4.86
CA ALA A 123 2.97 1.81 4.41
C ALA A 123 2.97 0.74 3.31
N ALA A 124 1.80 0.26 2.93
CA ALA A 124 1.58 -0.67 1.85
C ALA A 124 0.16 -0.50 1.29
N SER A 125 -0.04 -0.87 0.01
CA SER A 125 -1.38 -0.85 -0.61
C SER A 125 -2.03 0.54 -0.49
N CYS A 126 -3.33 0.60 -0.36
CA CYS A 126 -4.03 1.88 -0.22
C CYS A 126 -3.70 2.68 1.06
N GLY A 127 -2.91 2.14 1.99
CA GLY A 127 -2.32 2.96 3.06
C GLY A 127 -1.20 3.85 2.55
N GLU A 128 -0.44 3.38 1.58
CA GLU A 128 0.51 4.18 0.81
C GLU A 128 -0.24 5.16 -0.12
N ALA A 129 -1.37 4.73 -0.70
CA ALA A 129 -2.23 5.59 -1.51
C ALA A 129 -2.79 6.80 -0.73
N LEU A 130 -3.15 6.64 0.56
CA LEU A 130 -3.53 7.78 1.41
C LEU A 130 -2.41 8.83 1.50
N ILE A 131 -1.17 8.37 1.63
CA ILE A 131 0.00 9.25 1.69
C ILE A 131 0.25 9.92 0.34
N LEU A 132 0.11 9.16 -0.76
CA LEU A 132 0.26 9.67 -2.13
C LEU A 132 -0.79 10.73 -2.46
N ASP A 133 -2.04 10.51 -2.07
CA ASP A 133 -3.15 11.46 -2.26
C ASP A 133 -2.87 12.78 -1.54
N ALA A 134 -2.45 12.72 -0.28
CA ALA A 134 -2.07 13.91 0.49
C ALA A 134 -0.83 14.61 -0.09
N ALA A 135 0.17 13.85 -0.57
CA ALA A 135 1.34 14.42 -1.24
C ALA A 135 0.95 15.12 -2.55
N ASN A 136 -0.06 14.60 -3.26
CA ASN A 136 -0.58 15.23 -4.47
C ASN A 136 -1.30 16.55 -4.17
N ASP A 137 -2.04 16.64 -3.08
CA ASP A 137 -2.64 17.88 -2.62
C ASP A 137 -1.57 18.92 -2.30
N LEU A 138 -0.52 18.54 -1.56
CA LEU A 138 0.61 19.42 -1.24
C LEU A 138 1.36 19.90 -2.50
N LYS A 139 1.56 19.02 -3.49
CA LYS A 139 2.11 19.39 -4.80
C LYS A 139 1.23 20.44 -5.48
N ASN A 140 -0.08 20.25 -5.48
CA ASN A 140 -1.04 21.18 -6.08
C ASN A 140 -1.12 22.52 -5.33
N GLU A 141 -0.82 22.54 -4.04
CA GLU A 141 -0.64 23.77 -3.23
C GLU A 141 0.71 24.46 -3.51
N GLY A 142 1.57 23.89 -4.35
CA GLY A 142 2.86 24.46 -4.73
C GLY A 142 3.99 24.20 -3.73
N LYS A 143 3.88 23.18 -2.88
CA LYS A 143 4.96 22.77 -1.97
C LYS A 143 6.15 22.20 -2.74
N SER A 144 7.35 22.44 -2.24
CA SER A 144 8.59 21.87 -2.75
C SER A 144 8.69 20.36 -2.44
N ALA A 145 9.54 19.65 -3.17
CA ALA A 145 9.79 18.23 -2.95
C ALA A 145 10.31 17.96 -1.51
N SER A 146 11.13 18.85 -0.96
CA SER A 146 11.61 18.72 0.43
C SER A 146 10.50 18.91 1.46
N GLU A 147 9.57 19.86 1.26
CA GLU A 147 8.42 20.07 2.15
C GLU A 147 7.47 18.86 2.11
N ILE A 148 7.20 18.33 0.91
CA ILE A 148 6.36 17.12 0.75
C ILE A 148 7.03 15.92 1.43
N HIS A 149 8.33 15.70 1.20
CA HIS A 149 9.08 14.63 1.86
C HIS A 149 8.99 14.74 3.38
N TYR A 150 9.23 15.93 3.92
CA TYR A 150 9.17 16.16 5.36
C TYR A 150 7.78 15.89 5.92
N TRP A 151 6.74 16.38 5.26
CA TRP A 151 5.36 16.14 5.67
C TRP A 151 5.01 14.63 5.69
N ILE A 152 5.47 13.86 4.67
CA ILE A 152 5.26 12.40 4.64
C ILE A 152 5.91 11.74 5.85
N VAL A 153 7.17 12.05 6.15
CA VAL A 153 7.90 11.47 7.28
C VAL A 153 7.20 11.74 8.61
N GLU A 154 6.69 12.95 8.79
CA GLU A 154 5.99 13.37 10.02
C GLU A 154 4.60 12.71 10.16
N ASN A 155 3.90 12.44 9.05
CA ASN A 155 2.51 12.00 9.10
C ASN A 155 2.29 10.52 8.76
N ARG A 156 3.30 9.81 8.25
CA ARG A 156 3.19 8.42 7.76
C ARG A 156 2.59 7.43 8.75
N LEU A 157 2.82 7.61 10.05
CA LEU A 157 2.29 6.72 11.09
C LEU A 157 0.79 6.94 11.34
N ARG A 158 0.21 8.02 10.84
CA ARG A 158 -1.22 8.32 10.94
C ARG A 158 -2.05 7.60 9.85
N ALA A 159 -1.42 7.10 8.79
CA ALA A 159 -2.07 6.22 7.83
C ALA A 159 -2.26 4.84 8.47
N ASN A 160 -3.49 4.52 8.88
CA ASN A 160 -3.84 3.27 9.53
C ASN A 160 -4.14 2.18 8.50
N HIS A 161 -3.62 0.97 8.75
CA HIS A 161 -3.77 -0.22 7.92
C HIS A 161 -4.33 -1.34 8.77
N TRP A 162 -5.53 -1.81 8.46
CA TRP A 162 -6.17 -2.92 9.18
C TRP A 162 -6.77 -3.89 8.18
N PHE A 163 -6.49 -5.17 8.32
CA PHE A 163 -6.98 -6.18 7.41
C PHE A 163 -7.29 -7.50 8.09
N THR A 164 -8.03 -8.33 7.38
CA THR A 164 -8.32 -9.72 7.74
C THR A 164 -8.20 -10.61 6.51
N LEU A 165 -7.93 -11.87 6.73
CA LEU A 165 -7.79 -12.89 5.68
C LEU A 165 -8.27 -14.23 6.21
N SER A 166 -8.59 -15.14 5.30
CA SER A 166 -9.05 -16.49 5.65
C SER A 166 -7.93 -17.54 5.71
N ASP A 167 -6.79 -17.24 5.06
CA ASP A 167 -5.65 -18.16 4.96
C ASP A 167 -4.32 -17.43 5.12
N PHE A 168 -3.50 -17.91 6.04
CA PHE A 168 -2.16 -17.37 6.32
C PHE A 168 -1.05 -17.93 5.44
N SER A 169 -1.31 -18.97 4.66
CA SER A 169 -0.28 -19.71 3.95
C SER A 169 0.57 -18.82 3.05
N HIS A 170 -0.08 -17.85 2.38
CA HIS A 170 0.57 -16.88 1.50
C HIS A 170 1.49 -15.93 2.26
N LEU A 171 1.05 -15.37 3.38
CA LEU A 171 1.88 -14.48 4.22
C LEU A 171 3.10 -15.21 4.79
N PHE A 172 2.94 -16.47 5.21
CA PHE A 172 4.06 -17.27 5.71
C PHE A 172 5.06 -17.64 4.61
N ARG A 173 4.56 -18.05 3.45
CA ARG A 173 5.39 -18.38 2.31
C ARG A 173 6.17 -17.14 1.83
N GLY A 174 5.51 -16.00 1.78
CA GLY A 174 6.12 -14.73 1.42
C GLY A 174 7.12 -14.20 2.46
N GLY A 175 7.12 -14.74 3.68
CA GLY A 175 8.02 -14.30 4.76
C GLY A 175 7.71 -12.93 5.36
N ARG A 176 6.55 -12.34 5.08
CA ARG A 176 6.15 -11.01 5.60
C ARG A 176 5.52 -11.07 6.98
N VAL A 177 5.25 -12.27 7.49
CA VAL A 177 4.92 -12.53 8.90
C VAL A 177 5.70 -13.75 9.41
N SER A 178 6.09 -13.70 10.69
CA SER A 178 6.77 -14.82 11.34
C SER A 178 5.76 -15.79 11.92
N ARG A 179 5.92 -17.09 11.63
CA ARG A 179 5.09 -18.15 12.23
C ARG A 179 5.13 -18.16 13.75
N THR A 180 6.27 -17.83 14.33
CA THR A 180 6.47 -17.81 15.79
C THR A 180 5.76 -16.66 16.50
N LYS A 181 5.45 -15.59 15.78
CA LYS A 181 4.74 -14.40 16.30
C LYS A 181 3.23 -14.46 16.10
N MET A 182 2.72 -15.48 15.38
CA MET A 182 1.31 -15.60 15.10
C MET A 182 0.63 -16.60 16.02
N ILE A 183 -0.49 -16.18 16.59
CA ILE A 183 -1.35 -17.06 17.39
C ILE A 183 -2.23 -17.82 16.40
N LEU A 184 -1.77 -19.00 16.00
CA LEU A 184 -2.53 -19.93 15.16
C LEU A 184 -3.45 -20.75 16.06
N GLY A 185 -4.74 -20.49 15.99
CA GLY A 185 -5.74 -21.42 16.56
C GLY A 185 -5.95 -22.62 15.62
N SER A 186 -6.07 -23.81 16.16
CA SER A 186 -6.44 -25.03 15.40
C SER A 186 -7.92 -25.07 14.98
N ALA A 187 -8.68 -24.03 15.24
CA ALA A 187 -10.11 -23.98 14.98
C ALA A 187 -10.39 -23.54 13.53
N LEU A 188 -11.33 -24.23 12.90
CA LEU A 188 -11.89 -23.85 11.62
C LEU A 188 -12.54 -22.45 11.68
N ASN A 189 -12.47 -21.71 10.57
CA ASN A 189 -13.13 -20.42 10.41
C ASN A 189 -12.55 -19.29 11.30
N ILE A 190 -11.22 -19.29 11.48
CA ILE A 190 -10.49 -18.22 12.17
C ILE A 190 -10.10 -17.13 11.18
N TYR A 191 -10.43 -15.90 11.52
CA TYR A 191 -10.10 -14.69 10.78
C TYR A 191 -9.25 -13.80 11.69
N PRO A 192 -7.94 -13.66 11.43
CA PRO A 192 -7.08 -12.77 12.20
C PRO A 192 -7.40 -11.32 11.86
N ILE A 193 -7.24 -10.45 12.82
CA ILE A 193 -7.16 -9.01 12.61
C ILE A 193 -5.69 -8.64 12.63
N MET A 194 -5.25 -8.19 11.47
CA MET A 194 -3.87 -7.79 11.21
C MET A 194 -3.77 -6.28 11.10
N ARG A 195 -2.60 -5.74 11.40
CA ARG A 195 -2.27 -4.33 11.19
C ARG A 195 -0.82 -4.17 10.77
N MET A 196 -0.49 -2.97 10.34
CA MET A 196 0.89 -2.54 10.22
C MET A 196 1.35 -1.88 11.53
N ASP A 197 2.55 -2.20 12.01
CA ASP A 197 3.15 -1.61 13.20
C ASP A 197 3.94 -0.31 12.89
N VAL A 198 4.62 0.24 13.88
CA VAL A 198 5.42 1.48 13.74
C VAL A 198 6.69 1.29 12.91
N GLU A 199 7.16 0.06 12.75
CA GLU A 199 8.30 -0.29 11.89
C GLU A 199 7.88 -0.62 10.45
N GLY A 200 6.60 -0.47 10.11
CA GLY A 200 6.06 -0.82 8.79
C GLY A 200 6.04 -2.33 8.53
N LYS A 201 5.90 -3.15 9.57
CA LYS A 201 5.80 -4.61 9.49
C LYS A 201 4.38 -5.08 9.78
N LEU A 202 4.01 -6.25 9.25
CA LEU A 202 2.70 -6.84 9.50
C LEU A 202 2.69 -7.59 10.84
N VAL A 203 1.72 -7.25 11.69
CA VAL A 203 1.54 -7.88 13.00
C VAL A 203 0.08 -8.26 13.22
N GLN A 204 -0.11 -9.39 13.93
CA GLN A 204 -1.43 -9.85 14.33
C GLN A 204 -1.85 -9.15 15.63
N LYS A 205 -3.07 -8.60 15.66
CA LYS A 205 -3.63 -7.98 16.86
C LYS A 205 -4.49 -8.95 17.68
N LYS A 206 -5.36 -9.70 17.02
CA LYS A 206 -6.25 -10.69 17.64
C LYS A 206 -6.84 -11.63 16.59
N ASN A 207 -7.52 -12.69 17.07
CA ASN A 207 -8.33 -13.57 16.23
C ASN A 207 -9.82 -13.28 16.40
N THR A 208 -10.57 -13.46 15.31
CA THR A 208 -12.03 -13.49 15.31
C THR A 208 -12.52 -14.82 14.74
N ARG A 209 -13.78 -15.17 14.97
CA ARG A 209 -14.40 -16.36 14.38
C ARG A 209 -15.46 -15.94 13.38
N GLY A 210 -15.26 -16.30 12.11
CA GLY A 210 -16.12 -15.94 11.00
C GLY A 210 -15.86 -14.55 10.43
N SER A 211 -16.04 -14.42 9.09
CA SER A 211 -15.81 -13.19 8.32
C SER A 211 -16.63 -12.01 8.83
N LYS A 212 -17.93 -12.18 9.07
CA LYS A 212 -18.82 -11.11 9.55
C LYS A 212 -18.34 -10.46 10.86
N LYS A 213 -17.81 -11.26 11.79
CA LYS A 213 -17.24 -10.72 13.03
C LYS A 213 -15.91 -10.01 12.76
N ALA A 214 -15.10 -10.52 11.83
CA ALA A 214 -13.87 -9.87 11.42
C ALA A 214 -14.16 -8.50 10.81
N PHE A 215 -15.06 -8.41 9.84
CA PHE A 215 -15.46 -7.17 9.17
C PHE A 215 -16.01 -6.13 10.16
N LYS A 216 -16.94 -6.56 11.04
CA LYS A 216 -17.41 -5.68 12.12
C LYS A 216 -16.26 -5.18 12.99
N THR A 217 -15.30 -6.05 13.31
CA THR A 217 -14.14 -5.68 14.12
C THR A 217 -13.26 -4.65 13.45
N LEU A 218 -13.02 -4.77 12.12
CA LEU A 218 -12.26 -3.76 11.36
C LEU A 218 -12.94 -2.38 11.46
N VAL A 219 -14.26 -2.33 11.27
CA VAL A 219 -15.03 -1.09 11.33
C VAL A 219 -15.11 -0.51 12.75
N ASP A 220 -15.18 -1.36 13.78
CA ASP A 220 -15.14 -0.91 15.19
C ASP A 220 -13.75 -0.36 15.55
N ILE A 221 -12.67 -0.91 15.00
CA ILE A 221 -11.31 -0.36 15.15
C ILE A 221 -11.19 1.00 14.45
N MET A 222 -11.73 1.14 13.24
CA MET A 222 -11.75 2.42 12.57
C MET A 222 -12.46 3.49 13.42
N GLU A 223 -13.61 3.17 14.02
CA GLU A 223 -14.33 4.10 14.91
C GLU A 223 -13.48 4.56 16.10
N GLN A 224 -12.63 3.67 16.62
CA GLN A 224 -11.79 3.97 17.80
C GLN A 224 -10.56 4.81 17.44
N ARG A 225 -10.05 4.70 16.21
CA ARG A 225 -8.76 5.24 15.83
C ARG A 225 -8.80 6.32 14.76
N ALA A 226 -9.89 6.44 14.00
CA ALA A 226 -10.01 7.43 12.93
C ALA A 226 -10.04 8.86 13.49
N ASP A 227 -9.49 9.80 12.73
CA ASP A 227 -9.57 11.22 13.05
C ASP A 227 -11.04 11.64 13.24
N GLY A 228 -11.37 12.17 14.43
CA GLY A 228 -12.74 12.55 14.76
C GLY A 228 -13.69 11.37 15.05
N GLY A 229 -13.19 10.13 15.13
CA GLY A 229 -14.02 8.96 15.43
C GLY A 229 -15.16 8.78 14.42
N LYS A 230 -16.42 8.81 14.89
CA LYS A 230 -17.62 8.69 14.02
C LYS A 230 -17.81 9.85 13.05
N ASP A 231 -17.24 11.00 13.37
CA ASP A 231 -17.33 12.21 12.54
C ASP A 231 -16.22 12.28 11.49
N TYR A 232 -15.53 11.15 11.25
CA TYR A 232 -14.50 11.03 10.22
C TYR A 232 -15.01 11.54 8.87
N ASN A 233 -14.25 12.49 8.29
CA ASN A 233 -14.65 13.24 7.09
C ASN A 233 -13.58 13.23 5.98
N LYS A 234 -12.70 12.21 5.99
CA LYS A 234 -11.68 12.03 4.96
C LYS A 234 -11.97 10.77 4.15
N LYS A 235 -11.12 10.48 3.15
CA LYS A 235 -11.22 9.28 2.31
C LYS A 235 -10.98 8.00 3.11
N VAL A 236 -11.69 6.95 2.73
CA VAL A 236 -11.49 5.58 3.20
C VAL A 236 -11.23 4.72 1.97
N PHE A 237 -10.12 4.00 1.99
CA PHE A 237 -9.88 2.97 0.99
C PHE A 237 -10.17 1.58 1.58
N ILE A 238 -10.75 0.73 0.75
CA ILE A 238 -10.94 -0.69 1.02
C ILE A 238 -10.22 -1.44 -0.08
N THR A 239 -9.45 -2.46 0.26
CA THR A 239 -8.89 -3.34 -0.76
C THR A 239 -9.32 -4.79 -0.52
N HIS A 240 -9.34 -5.58 -1.60
CA HIS A 240 -9.61 -7.00 -1.51
C HIS A 240 -8.73 -7.81 -2.47
N SER A 241 -8.58 -9.09 -2.17
CA SER A 241 -7.95 -10.07 -3.05
C SER A 241 -8.98 -11.13 -3.43
N ASP A 242 -9.52 -11.00 -4.66
CA ASP A 242 -10.55 -11.90 -5.22
C ASP A 242 -11.75 -12.13 -4.27
N TYR A 243 -12.15 -11.08 -3.52
CA TYR A 243 -13.22 -11.16 -2.53
C TYR A 243 -14.04 -9.87 -2.46
N LEU A 244 -14.56 -9.44 -3.62
CA LEU A 244 -15.36 -8.21 -3.75
C LEU A 244 -16.58 -8.19 -2.81
N GLU A 245 -17.30 -9.32 -2.67
CA GLU A 245 -18.45 -9.43 -1.76
C GLU A 245 -18.09 -9.07 -0.32
N GLY A 246 -16.91 -9.51 0.15
CA GLY A 246 -16.41 -9.17 1.49
C GLY A 246 -16.08 -7.68 1.63
N ALA A 247 -15.48 -7.07 0.60
CA ALA A 247 -15.20 -5.64 0.56
C ALA A 247 -16.49 -4.81 0.58
N GLU A 248 -17.50 -5.20 -0.21
CA GLU A 248 -18.82 -4.54 -0.23
C GLU A 248 -19.56 -4.66 1.12
N GLU A 249 -19.40 -5.79 1.84
CA GLU A 249 -19.96 -5.93 3.18
C GLU A 249 -19.30 -4.94 4.17
N VAL A 250 -17.97 -4.78 4.09
CA VAL A 250 -17.23 -3.80 4.89
C VAL A 250 -17.63 -2.38 4.51
N GLU A 251 -17.76 -2.07 3.21
CA GLU A 251 -18.21 -0.77 2.73
C GLU A 251 -19.60 -0.40 3.30
N LYS A 252 -20.55 -1.33 3.27
CA LYS A 252 -21.90 -1.13 3.85
C LYS A 252 -21.83 -0.82 5.34
N LEU A 253 -20.94 -1.49 6.09
CA LEU A 253 -20.75 -1.23 7.51
C LEU A 253 -20.16 0.16 7.75
N ILE A 254 -19.16 0.56 6.95
CA ILE A 254 -18.53 1.88 7.03
C ILE A 254 -19.55 2.97 6.68
N LYS A 255 -20.26 2.88 5.56
CA LYS A 255 -21.31 3.84 5.14
C LYS A 255 -22.41 4.00 6.19
N LYS A 256 -22.74 2.93 6.91
CA LYS A 256 -23.72 2.99 8.00
C LYS A 256 -23.23 3.79 9.20
N LYS A 257 -21.93 3.70 9.51
CA LYS A 257 -21.35 4.26 10.74
C LYS A 257 -20.72 5.65 10.53
N PHE A 258 -20.05 5.89 9.42
CA PHE A 258 -19.31 7.10 9.10
C PHE A 258 -20.05 7.92 8.00
N LYS A 259 -21.00 8.75 8.45
CA LYS A 259 -21.89 9.49 7.52
C LYS A 259 -21.18 10.65 6.81
N ASN A 260 -20.09 11.13 7.38
CA ASN A 260 -19.35 12.28 6.89
C ASN A 260 -18.09 11.90 6.10
N ALA A 261 -17.82 10.59 5.90
CA ALA A 261 -16.67 10.17 5.09
C ALA A 261 -16.74 10.82 3.69
N GLU A 262 -15.64 11.42 3.25
CA GLU A 262 -15.53 12.13 1.97
C GLU A 262 -15.79 11.17 0.80
N SER A 263 -15.07 10.05 0.78
CA SER A 263 -15.32 8.94 -0.14
C SER A 263 -15.01 7.59 0.53
N ILE A 264 -15.59 6.54 -0.01
CA ILE A 264 -15.27 5.16 0.34
C ILE A 264 -15.06 4.43 -0.99
N GLU A 265 -13.82 4.02 -1.25
CA GLU A 265 -13.40 3.46 -2.52
C GLU A 265 -12.91 2.03 -2.34
N ILE A 266 -13.31 1.14 -3.25
CA ILE A 266 -12.89 -0.26 -3.26
C ILE A 266 -11.91 -0.48 -4.42
N HIS A 267 -10.76 -1.10 -4.12
CA HIS A 267 -9.73 -1.44 -5.09
C HIS A 267 -9.34 -2.92 -4.96
N ASP A 268 -8.90 -3.49 -6.06
CA ASP A 268 -8.27 -4.80 -6.07
C ASP A 268 -6.83 -4.72 -5.55
N LEU A 269 -6.39 -5.75 -4.83
CA LEU A 269 -4.98 -5.93 -4.53
C LEU A 269 -4.26 -6.49 -5.77
N HIS A 270 -3.21 -5.83 -6.19
CA HIS A 270 -2.31 -6.27 -7.26
C HIS A 270 -1.17 -7.15 -6.70
N GLN A 271 0.08 -6.71 -6.85
CA GLN A 271 1.27 -7.43 -6.36
C GLN A 271 1.16 -7.78 -4.85
N ILE A 272 0.56 -6.95 -4.03
CA ILE A 272 0.35 -7.21 -2.60
C ILE A 272 -0.48 -8.48 -2.39
N GLY A 273 -1.43 -8.78 -3.28
CA GLY A 273 -2.25 -9.98 -3.27
C GLY A 273 -1.47 -11.29 -3.35
N VAL A 274 -0.27 -11.29 -3.95
CA VAL A 274 0.63 -12.45 -3.98
C VAL A 274 1.00 -12.92 -2.56
N HIS A 275 1.19 -11.96 -1.66
CA HIS A 275 1.57 -12.21 -0.27
C HIS A 275 0.39 -12.45 0.66
N THR A 276 -0.74 -11.81 0.42
CA THR A 276 -1.93 -11.94 1.28
C THR A 276 -2.83 -13.10 0.88
N GLY A 277 -2.80 -13.47 -0.40
CA GLY A 277 -3.64 -14.52 -0.97
C GLY A 277 -5.10 -14.11 -1.14
N PRO A 278 -5.90 -14.93 -1.89
CA PRO A 278 -7.33 -14.71 -2.03
C PRO A 278 -8.06 -14.67 -0.69
N GLY A 279 -9.15 -13.89 -0.59
CA GLY A 279 -9.98 -13.80 0.61
C GLY A 279 -9.53 -12.75 1.63
N THR A 280 -8.58 -11.88 1.27
CA THR A 280 -8.18 -10.72 2.10
C THR A 280 -9.16 -9.56 1.90
N VAL A 281 -9.47 -8.83 2.99
CA VAL A 281 -10.15 -7.53 2.96
C VAL A 281 -9.43 -6.59 3.91
N SER A 282 -9.10 -5.40 3.41
CA SER A 282 -8.35 -4.37 4.16
C SER A 282 -9.11 -3.05 4.19
N ILE A 283 -8.88 -2.25 5.23
CA ILE A 283 -9.36 -0.87 5.33
C ILE A 283 -8.19 0.06 5.65
N PHE A 284 -8.21 1.25 5.06
CA PHE A 284 -7.20 2.28 5.24
C PHE A 284 -7.85 3.61 5.49
N PHE A 285 -7.36 4.34 6.49
CA PHE A 285 -7.92 5.62 6.91
C PHE A 285 -6.89 6.45 7.70
N TRP A 286 -7.07 7.75 7.72
CA TRP A 286 -6.30 8.65 8.56
C TRP A 286 -6.79 8.61 10.01
N GLY A 287 -5.88 8.54 10.96
CA GLY A 287 -6.25 8.48 12.37
C GLY A 287 -5.09 8.75 13.31
N GLU A 288 -5.23 8.27 14.55
CA GLU A 288 -4.15 8.30 15.53
C GLU A 288 -2.92 7.60 15.00
N GLU A 289 -1.74 8.05 15.42
CA GLU A 289 -0.49 7.37 15.11
C GLU A 289 -0.53 5.90 15.50
N ARG A 290 0.05 5.06 14.67
CA ARG A 290 0.27 3.66 14.99
C ARG A 290 1.19 3.56 16.19
N ILE A 291 0.84 2.69 17.11
CA ILE A 291 1.61 2.35 18.32
C ILE A 291 1.92 0.86 18.29
N ASP A 292 2.89 0.40 19.06
CA ASP A 292 3.25 -1.02 19.20
C ASP A 292 2.18 -1.89 19.86
#